data_238d038ac454b6630c314db857b483ad
#
_entry.id   238d038ac454b6630c314db857b483ad
#
_cell.length_a   1.000
_cell.length_b   1.000
_cell.length_c   1.000
_cell.angle_alpha   90.00
_cell.angle_beta   90.00
_cell.angle_gamma   90.00
#
_symmetry.space_group_name_H-M   'P 1'
#
loop_
_entity.id
_entity.type
_entity.pdbx_description
1 polymer ?
#
loop_
_entity_poly.entity_id
_entity_poly.type
_entity_poly.pdbx_seq_one_letter_code
_entity_poly.pdbx_strand_id
1 'polypeptide(L)'
;MPLAWAGMPKTSFRKNSDSPHDPRLTGEASEVYRRAGRYYKSLTLTTRVRDLKVKLKQRLAIYLALKRYEQAANMKKSLYRSGLLEDENIRYALAYAYFSSGQFDAASRQIDFLKEVELFKKGVELRRMMANCSDEPWQCT
;
A
#
# COMPACT_ATOMS: atom_id res chain seq x y z
N MET A 1 -3.05 -2.52 17.21
CA MET A 1 -3.68 -3.45 18.13
C MET A 1 -5.17 -3.56 17.86
N PRO A 2 -5.64 -4.72 17.56
CA PRO A 2 -7.04 -4.91 17.20
C PRO A 2 -8.03 -4.64 18.33
N LEU A 3 -7.62 -4.80 19.58
CA LEU A 3 -8.52 -4.62 20.73
C LEU A 3 -9.08 -3.21 20.85
N ALA A 4 -8.27 -2.19 20.57
CA ALA A 4 -8.73 -0.81 20.60
C ALA A 4 -9.80 -0.54 19.57
N TRP A 5 -9.71 -1.21 18.43
CA TRP A 5 -10.65 -1.05 17.33
C TRP A 5 -11.89 -1.91 17.50
N ALA A 6 -11.76 -3.06 18.13
CA ALA A 6 -12.90 -3.92 18.42
C ALA A 6 -13.92 -3.25 19.34
N GLY A 7 -13.47 -2.30 20.18
CA GLY A 7 -14.33 -1.49 21.03
C GLY A 7 -15.04 -0.35 20.32
N MET A 8 -14.76 -0.07 19.06
CA MET A 8 -15.44 1.00 18.35
C MET A 8 -16.89 0.67 18.07
N PRO A 9 -17.80 1.66 18.21
CA PRO A 9 -19.23 1.43 17.98
C PRO A 9 -19.50 1.00 16.54
N LYS A 10 -19.87 -0.23 16.34
CA LYS A 10 -20.23 -0.73 15.01
C LYS A 10 -21.40 0.02 14.40
N THR A 11 -22.31 0.50 15.24
CA THR A 11 -23.46 1.27 14.81
C THR A 11 -23.07 2.58 14.12
N SER A 12 -22.00 3.22 14.56
CA SER A 12 -21.49 4.44 13.93
C SER A 12 -21.06 4.20 12.49
N PHE A 13 -20.37 3.10 12.25
CA PHE A 13 -19.94 2.73 10.91
C PHE A 13 -21.08 2.27 10.03
N ARG A 14 -22.06 1.58 10.60
CA ARG A 14 -23.25 1.18 9.86
C ARG A 14 -24.01 2.39 9.33
N LYS A 15 -24.18 3.40 10.16
CA LYS A 15 -24.84 4.65 9.73
C LYS A 15 -24.10 5.31 8.59
N ASN A 16 -22.77 5.34 8.66
CA ASN A 16 -21.93 5.92 7.61
C ASN A 16 -21.98 5.09 6.33
N SER A 17 -22.05 3.77 6.48
CA SER A 17 -22.17 2.86 5.34
C SER A 17 -23.55 2.93 4.69
N ASP A 18 -24.58 3.18 5.49
CA ASP A 18 -25.96 3.29 5.02
C ASP A 18 -26.21 4.65 4.36
N SER A 19 -25.31 5.59 4.54
CA SER A 19 -25.32 6.85 3.82
C SER A 19 -24.59 6.63 2.49
N PRO A 20 -25.26 6.03 1.50
CA PRO A 20 -24.56 5.32 0.42
C PRO A 20 -23.86 6.24 -0.56
N HIS A 21 -23.98 7.53 -0.38
CA HIS A 21 -23.56 8.44 -1.43
C HIS A 21 -22.53 9.46 -0.99
N ASP A 22 -21.97 9.31 0.21
CA ASP A 22 -20.85 10.16 0.62
C ASP A 22 -19.53 9.40 0.46
N PRO A 23 -18.81 9.64 -0.64
CA PRO A 23 -17.54 8.94 -0.89
C PRO A 23 -16.47 9.27 0.15
N ARG A 24 -16.55 10.43 0.80
CA ARG A 24 -15.62 10.79 1.86
C ARG A 24 -15.81 9.92 3.09
N LEU A 25 -17.06 9.72 3.53
CA LEU A 25 -17.36 8.85 4.67
C LEU A 25 -16.97 7.41 4.38
N THR A 26 -17.19 6.94 3.16
CA THR A 26 -16.76 5.61 2.74
C THR A 26 -15.25 5.46 2.81
N GLY A 27 -14.50 6.48 2.37
CA GLY A 27 -13.04 6.48 2.46
C GLY A 27 -12.54 6.47 3.90
N GLU A 28 -13.16 7.24 4.78
CA GLU A 28 -12.82 7.26 6.20
C GLU A 28 -13.10 5.91 6.85
N ALA A 29 -14.23 5.30 6.57
CA ALA A 29 -14.58 3.97 7.07
C ALA A 29 -13.57 2.91 6.59
N SER A 30 -13.18 2.95 5.32
CA SER A 30 -12.17 2.04 4.78
C SER A 30 -10.87 2.15 5.55
N GLU A 31 -10.41 3.37 5.82
CA GLU A 31 -9.16 3.60 6.55
C GLU A 31 -9.22 3.06 7.97
N VAL A 32 -10.34 3.24 8.67
CA VAL A 32 -10.52 2.72 10.02
C VAL A 32 -10.48 1.19 10.02
N TYR A 33 -11.17 0.54 9.09
CA TYR A 33 -11.13 -0.92 8.99
C TYR A 33 -9.73 -1.44 8.68
N ARG A 34 -8.99 -0.72 7.85
CA ARG A 34 -7.59 -1.07 7.55
C ARG A 34 -6.73 -1.04 8.81
N ARG A 35 -6.84 0.03 9.61
CA ARG A 35 -6.10 0.18 10.86
C ARG A 35 -6.48 -0.86 11.90
N ALA A 36 -7.71 -1.30 11.89
CA ALA A 36 -8.19 -2.35 12.78
C ALA A 36 -7.76 -3.77 12.36
N GLY A 37 -7.07 -3.92 11.24
CA GLY A 37 -6.65 -5.20 10.71
C GLY A 37 -7.71 -5.93 9.91
N ARG A 38 -8.80 -5.27 9.58
CA ARG A 38 -9.89 -5.83 8.77
C ARG A 38 -9.68 -5.50 7.29
N TYR A 39 -8.59 -5.97 6.74
CA TYR A 39 -8.13 -5.55 5.43
C TYR A 39 -9.09 -5.91 4.29
N TYR A 40 -9.75 -7.06 4.35
CA TYR A 40 -10.71 -7.44 3.32
C TYR A 40 -11.94 -6.53 3.31
N LYS A 41 -12.42 -6.17 4.48
CA LYS A 41 -13.52 -5.20 4.60
C LYS A 41 -13.11 -3.83 4.07
N SER A 42 -11.92 -3.40 4.44
CA SER A 42 -11.33 -2.15 3.95
C SER A 42 -11.22 -2.15 2.44
N LEU A 43 -10.76 -3.24 1.85
CA LEU A 43 -10.63 -3.36 0.40
C LEU A 43 -11.99 -3.23 -0.30
N THR A 44 -13.02 -3.85 0.24
CA THR A 44 -14.38 -3.74 -0.27
C THR A 44 -14.87 -2.29 -0.23
N LEU A 45 -14.64 -1.58 0.88
CA LEU A 45 -15.02 -0.18 1.01
C LEU A 45 -14.23 0.72 0.07
N THR A 46 -12.95 0.41 -0.15
CA THR A 46 -12.08 1.16 -1.05
C THR A 46 -12.65 1.19 -2.48
N THR A 47 -13.30 0.13 -2.93
CA THR A 47 -13.90 0.10 -4.27
C THR A 47 -15.00 1.13 -4.46
N ARG A 48 -15.58 1.64 -3.37
CA ARG A 48 -16.64 2.65 -3.40
C ARG A 48 -16.12 4.09 -3.35
N VAL A 49 -14.83 4.28 -3.10
CA VAL A 49 -14.24 5.62 -3.02
C VAL A 49 -14.15 6.21 -4.42
N ARG A 50 -14.66 7.44 -4.60
CA ARG A 50 -14.66 8.11 -5.90
C ARG A 50 -13.35 8.81 -6.22
N ASP A 51 -12.65 9.33 -5.22
CA ASP A 51 -11.36 9.95 -5.44
C ASP A 51 -10.34 8.87 -5.82
N LEU A 52 -9.89 8.92 -7.05
CA LEU A 52 -8.98 7.92 -7.60
C LEU A 52 -7.68 7.84 -6.83
N LYS A 53 -7.11 8.97 -6.45
CA LYS A 53 -5.83 8.98 -5.70
C LYS A 53 -5.96 8.35 -4.34
N VAL A 54 -7.01 8.70 -3.60
CA VAL A 54 -7.29 8.11 -2.29
C VAL A 54 -7.52 6.61 -2.43
N LYS A 55 -8.32 6.21 -3.41
CA LYS A 55 -8.61 4.80 -3.71
C LYS A 55 -7.32 4.01 -3.99
N LEU A 56 -6.45 4.55 -4.83
CA LEU A 56 -5.20 3.89 -5.18
C LEU A 56 -4.25 3.77 -4.00
N LYS A 57 -4.12 4.83 -3.20
CA LYS A 57 -3.28 4.78 -1.98
C LYS A 57 -3.77 3.73 -1.00
N GLN A 58 -5.06 3.69 -0.75
CA GLN A 58 -5.65 2.72 0.17
C GLN A 58 -5.47 1.30 -0.33
N ARG A 59 -5.70 1.09 -1.62
CA ARG A 59 -5.53 -0.23 -2.24
C ARG A 59 -4.09 -0.71 -2.14
N LEU A 60 -3.13 0.15 -2.44
CA LEU A 60 -1.71 -0.17 -2.31
C LEU A 60 -1.36 -0.56 -0.88
N ALA A 61 -1.78 0.24 0.09
CA ALA A 61 -1.53 -0.03 1.51
C ALA A 61 -2.13 -1.37 1.96
N ILE A 62 -3.33 -1.69 1.50
CA ILE A 62 -4.01 -2.93 1.82
C ILE A 62 -3.28 -4.13 1.23
N TYR A 63 -2.88 -4.06 -0.03
CA TYR A 63 -2.14 -5.16 -0.67
C TYR A 63 -0.81 -5.41 0.04
N LEU A 64 -0.10 -4.36 0.43
CA LEU A 64 1.14 -4.50 1.18
C LEU A 64 0.90 -5.13 2.56
N ALA A 65 -0.15 -4.72 3.25
CA ALA A 65 -0.51 -5.27 4.55
C ALA A 65 -0.91 -6.75 4.46
N LEU A 66 -1.57 -7.14 3.38
CA LEU A 66 -1.94 -8.54 3.11
C LEU A 66 -0.80 -9.34 2.48
N LYS A 67 0.35 -8.75 2.28
CA LYS A 67 1.51 -9.36 1.61
C LYS A 67 1.20 -9.84 0.19
N ARG A 68 0.30 -9.16 -0.48
CA ARG A 68 -0.06 -9.42 -1.89
C ARG A 68 0.79 -8.53 -2.78
N TYR A 69 2.07 -8.83 -2.81
CA TYR A 69 3.08 -7.96 -3.42
C TYR A 69 2.96 -7.88 -4.94
N GLU A 70 2.57 -8.96 -5.59
CA GLU A 70 2.37 -8.93 -7.05
C GLU A 70 1.24 -7.98 -7.44
N GLN A 71 0.14 -8.02 -6.70
CA GLN A 71 -1.00 -7.14 -6.94
C GLN A 71 -0.64 -5.69 -6.68
N ALA A 72 0.15 -5.43 -5.63
CA ALA A 72 0.67 -4.10 -5.35
C ALA A 72 1.58 -3.61 -6.48
N ALA A 73 2.49 -4.46 -6.96
CA ALA A 73 3.39 -4.14 -8.06
C ALA A 73 2.63 -3.85 -9.37
N ASN A 74 1.56 -4.57 -9.62
CA ASN A 74 0.73 -4.38 -10.80
C ASN A 74 -0.01 -3.04 -10.82
N MET A 75 0.01 -2.30 -9.73
CA MET A 75 -0.60 -0.96 -9.65
C MET A 75 0.28 0.13 -10.27
N LYS A 76 1.49 -0.17 -10.71
CA LYS A 76 2.44 0.83 -11.23
C LYS A 76 1.81 1.77 -12.26
N LYS A 77 1.10 1.22 -13.23
CA LYS A 77 0.50 1.99 -14.32
C LYS A 77 -0.51 3.01 -13.80
N SER A 78 -1.38 2.57 -12.91
CA SER A 78 -2.39 3.44 -12.29
C SER A 78 -1.74 4.50 -11.41
N LEU A 79 -0.73 4.14 -10.64
CA LEU A 79 0.01 5.06 -9.79
C LEU A 79 0.74 6.12 -10.63
N TYR A 80 1.34 5.72 -11.73
CA TYR A 80 2.00 6.64 -12.65
C TYR A 80 1.01 7.62 -13.26
N ARG A 81 -0.09 7.11 -13.82
CA ARG A 81 -1.09 7.94 -14.50
C ARG A 81 -1.77 8.94 -13.58
N SER A 82 -1.95 8.60 -12.32
CA SER A 82 -2.57 9.48 -11.34
C SER A 82 -1.61 10.53 -10.76
N GLY A 83 -0.31 10.42 -11.07
CA GLY A 83 0.72 11.28 -10.50
C GLY A 83 1.17 10.89 -9.10
N LEU A 84 0.67 9.80 -8.55
CA LEU A 84 1.02 9.36 -7.19
C LEU A 84 2.49 8.95 -7.05
N LEU A 85 3.13 8.54 -8.14
CA LEU A 85 4.56 8.17 -8.10
C LEU A 85 5.48 9.36 -7.87
N GLU A 86 4.98 10.58 -7.97
CA GLU A 86 5.75 11.78 -7.58
C GLU A 86 5.97 11.84 -6.07
N ASP A 87 5.08 11.22 -5.29
CA ASP A 87 5.30 11.02 -3.87
C ASP A 87 6.31 9.88 -3.68
N GLU A 88 7.47 10.21 -3.13
CA GLU A 88 8.56 9.24 -2.96
C GLU A 88 8.19 8.11 -1.99
N ASN A 89 7.29 8.35 -1.04
CA ASN A 89 6.80 7.30 -0.16
C ASN A 89 6.04 6.22 -0.94
N ILE A 90 5.21 6.65 -1.89
CA ILE A 90 4.47 5.73 -2.77
C ILE A 90 5.45 4.99 -3.67
N ARG A 91 6.45 5.69 -4.18
CA ARG A 91 7.48 5.09 -5.04
C ARG A 91 8.29 4.03 -4.27
N TYR A 92 8.64 4.32 -3.02
CA TYR A 92 9.32 3.34 -2.18
C TYR A 92 8.42 2.12 -1.91
N ALA A 93 7.15 2.35 -1.62
CA ALA A 93 6.19 1.26 -1.42
C ALA A 93 6.10 0.35 -2.65
N LEU A 94 6.09 0.94 -3.84
CA LEU A 94 6.10 0.19 -5.09
C LEU A 94 7.41 -0.59 -5.26
N ALA A 95 8.54 0.03 -4.96
CA ALA A 95 9.84 -0.65 -5.00
C ALA A 95 9.88 -1.85 -4.05
N TYR A 96 9.34 -1.68 -2.85
CA TYR A 96 9.23 -2.77 -1.89
C TYR A 96 8.36 -3.92 -2.40
N ALA A 97 7.26 -3.59 -3.06
CA ALA A 97 6.38 -4.59 -3.67
C ALA A 97 7.11 -5.38 -4.77
N TYR A 98 7.86 -4.68 -5.62
CA TYR A 98 8.69 -5.34 -6.63
C TYR A 98 9.75 -6.24 -6.00
N PHE A 99 10.45 -5.74 -5.00
CA PHE A 99 11.45 -6.53 -4.27
C PHE A 99 10.84 -7.79 -3.69
N SER A 100 9.72 -7.66 -2.99
CA SER A 100 9.06 -8.78 -2.31
C SER A 100 8.45 -9.80 -3.27
N SER A 101 8.15 -9.40 -4.50
CA SER A 101 7.66 -10.30 -5.54
C SER A 101 8.78 -10.85 -6.45
N GLY A 102 10.04 -10.55 -6.14
CA GLY A 102 11.18 -11.05 -6.88
C GLY A 102 11.53 -10.28 -8.15
N GLN A 103 10.90 -9.14 -8.38
CA GLN A 103 11.13 -8.30 -9.55
C GLN A 103 12.20 -7.25 -9.27
N PHE A 104 13.43 -7.68 -9.15
CA PHE A 104 14.54 -6.85 -8.67
C PHE A 104 14.91 -5.71 -9.62
N ASP A 105 14.88 -5.95 -10.92
CA ASP A 105 15.18 -4.90 -11.90
C ASP A 105 14.17 -3.75 -11.82
N ALA A 106 12.90 -4.09 -11.71
CA ALA A 106 11.85 -3.11 -11.56
C ALA A 106 11.97 -2.35 -10.24
N ALA A 107 12.31 -3.05 -9.15
CA ALA A 107 12.57 -2.43 -7.85
C ALA A 107 13.72 -1.43 -7.94
N SER A 108 14.83 -1.80 -8.56
CA SER A 108 15.99 -0.93 -8.72
C SER A 108 15.65 0.35 -9.49
N ARG A 109 14.84 0.25 -10.53
CA ARG A 109 14.41 1.43 -11.29
C ARG A 109 13.63 2.42 -10.43
N GLN A 110 12.76 1.92 -9.55
CA GLN A 110 12.02 2.80 -8.64
C GLN A 110 12.93 3.43 -7.59
N ILE A 111 13.88 2.68 -7.08
CA ILE A 111 14.85 3.18 -6.09
C ILE A 111 15.69 4.32 -6.67
N ASP A 112 16.01 4.29 -7.94
CA ASP A 112 16.80 5.33 -8.60
C ASP A 112 16.17 6.73 -8.52
N PHE A 113 14.86 6.81 -8.35
CA PHE A 113 14.15 8.07 -8.24
C PHE A 113 14.09 8.64 -6.82
N LEU A 114 14.55 7.90 -5.81
CA LEU A 114 14.46 8.33 -4.42
C LEU A 114 15.56 9.34 -4.11
N LYS A 115 15.16 10.53 -3.67
CA LYS A 115 16.07 11.66 -3.35
C LYS A 115 16.02 12.06 -1.89
N GLU A 116 14.87 11.87 -1.23
CA GLU A 116 14.74 12.16 0.18
C GLU A 116 15.67 11.27 0.98
N VAL A 117 16.38 11.86 1.96
CA VAL A 117 17.48 11.20 2.67
C VAL A 117 17.05 9.86 3.29
N GLU A 118 15.92 9.86 4.01
CA GLU A 118 15.45 8.65 4.68
C GLU A 118 15.05 7.56 3.69
N LEU A 119 14.37 7.95 2.61
CA LEU A 119 13.95 7.01 1.58
C LEU A 119 15.13 6.52 0.75
N PHE A 120 16.11 7.38 0.52
CA PHE A 120 17.35 6.99 -0.16
C PHE A 120 18.08 5.92 0.64
N LYS A 121 18.20 6.10 1.96
CA LYS A 121 18.81 5.10 2.84
C LYS A 121 18.08 3.77 2.80
N LYS A 122 16.76 3.80 2.83
CA LYS A 122 15.93 2.59 2.70
C LYS A 122 16.13 1.92 1.35
N GLY A 123 16.25 2.70 0.30
CA GLY A 123 16.53 2.19 -1.04
C GLY A 123 17.88 1.47 -1.13
N VAL A 124 18.91 2.05 -0.52
CA VAL A 124 20.24 1.39 -0.44
C VAL A 124 20.14 0.06 0.29
N GLU A 125 19.37 0.02 1.37
CA GLU A 125 19.19 -1.21 2.13
C GLU A 125 18.47 -2.28 1.30
N LEU A 126 17.44 -1.90 0.54
CA LEU A 126 16.78 -2.82 -0.38
C LEU A 126 17.74 -3.37 -1.44
N ARG A 127 18.59 -2.52 -2.00
CA ARG A 127 19.59 -2.96 -2.98
C ARG A 127 20.57 -3.95 -2.38
N ARG A 128 20.98 -3.72 -1.15
CA ARG A 128 21.86 -4.64 -0.44
C ARG A 128 21.18 -6.01 -0.26
N MET A 129 19.92 -6.01 0.15
CA MET A 129 19.17 -7.25 0.29
C MET A 129 18.99 -7.98 -1.05
N MET A 130 18.74 -7.24 -2.13
CA MET A 130 18.62 -7.83 -3.46
C MET A 130 19.93 -8.47 -3.91
N ALA A 131 21.07 -7.83 -3.64
CA ALA A 131 22.38 -8.38 -3.96
C ALA A 131 22.62 -9.68 -3.18
N ASN A 132 22.31 -9.69 -1.90
CA ASN A 132 22.43 -10.89 -1.07
C ASN A 132 21.54 -12.03 -1.59
N CYS A 133 20.33 -11.70 -2.01
CA CYS A 133 19.40 -12.67 -2.60
C CYS A 133 19.94 -13.29 -3.89
N SER A 134 20.62 -12.50 -4.71
CA SER A 134 21.20 -13.00 -5.97
C SER A 134 22.34 -13.96 -5.72
N ASP A 135 23.15 -13.68 -4.69
CA ASP A 135 24.32 -14.50 -4.34
C ASP A 135 23.90 -15.73 -3.50
N GLU A 136 22.96 -15.53 -2.59
CA GLU A 136 22.51 -16.55 -1.65
C GLU A 136 20.97 -16.54 -1.57
N PRO A 137 20.29 -17.32 -2.43
CA PRO A 137 18.81 -17.26 -2.53
C PRO A 137 18.04 -17.51 -1.23
N TRP A 138 18.61 -18.27 -0.30
CA TRP A 138 17.97 -18.54 0.98
C TRP A 138 17.93 -17.32 1.92
N GLN A 139 18.66 -16.27 1.63
CA GLN A 139 18.64 -15.05 2.43
C GLN A 139 17.52 -14.09 2.04
N CYS A 140 16.78 -14.42 0.99
CA CYS A 140 15.64 -13.63 0.54
C CYS A 140 14.39 -13.77 1.41
N THR A 141 14.32 -14.74 2.23
CA THR A 141 13.14 -15.05 3.04
C THR A 141 13.12 -14.32 4.36
#